data_d1498771ffe8d058419cb5a190b23ccb
#
_entry.id   d1498771ffe8d058419cb5a190b23ccb
#
_cell.length_a   1.000
_cell.length_b   1.000
_cell.length_c   1.000
_cell.angle_alpha   90.00
_cell.angle_beta   90.00
_cell.angle_gamma   90.00
#
_symmetry.space_group_name_H-M   'P 1'
#
loop_
_entity.id
_entity.type
_entity.pdbx_description
1 polymer ?
#
loop_
_entity_poly.entity_id
_entity_poly.type
_entity_poly.pdbx_seq_one_letter_code
_entity_poly.pdbx_strand_id
1 'polypeptide(L)'
;MRLGRSLLASLVLATGSALGLGAQSVVVDQGTFSVAIDGEVIGSEEFSIRRAGLGRSAVYFASGTVTLSRNGESQELRPMLSAHAPEGAADGYQLKVTGFDASEIELNLVGPRFVSSFRSAAGEEEREFSATAHTRILEQFVAHHYYFLGDVTDGTLVPVIEPRSRLAINLVAGAWVDEELLLGPNRVAARRVVFRDGEQERIVWYDRQGRVLRVEIPALRYVAERQDLVG
;
A
#
# COMPACT_ATOMS: atom_id res chain seq x y z
N MET A 1 7.13 32.50 79.52
CA MET A 1 7.85 31.36 78.92
C MET A 1 6.81 30.41 78.31
N ARG A 2 6.55 30.46 76.99
CA ARG A 2 5.69 29.53 76.26
C ARG A 2 6.35 29.25 74.90
N LEU A 3 6.75 28.01 74.74
CA LEU A 3 7.35 27.50 73.50
C LEU A 3 6.22 27.32 72.44
N GLY A 4 6.40 27.95 71.27
CA GLY A 4 5.60 27.70 70.12
C GLY A 4 6.22 26.58 69.25
N ARG A 5 5.49 25.50 69.02
CA ARG A 5 5.85 24.39 68.10
C ARG A 5 5.37 24.80 66.70
N SER A 6 6.28 25.02 65.78
CA SER A 6 6.01 25.17 64.35
C SER A 6 5.90 23.80 63.71
N LEU A 7 4.71 23.46 63.17
CA LEU A 7 4.45 22.32 62.31
C LEU A 7 4.80 22.67 60.86
N LEU A 8 5.86 22.06 60.32
CA LEU A 8 6.19 22.08 58.89
C LEU A 8 5.35 21.01 58.20
N ALA A 9 4.39 21.45 57.41
CA ALA A 9 3.63 20.58 56.52
C ALA A 9 4.41 20.39 55.22
N SER A 10 4.96 19.19 55.00
CA SER A 10 5.62 18.81 53.76
C SER A 10 4.57 18.47 52.69
N LEU A 11 4.44 19.34 51.67
CA LEU A 11 3.63 19.12 50.49
C LEU A 11 4.40 18.21 49.51
N VAL A 12 4.01 16.93 49.42
CA VAL A 12 4.54 16.00 48.43
C VAL A 12 3.83 16.24 47.10
N LEU A 13 4.49 16.90 46.16
CA LEU A 13 4.03 17.02 44.77
C LEU A 13 4.27 15.68 44.09
N ALA A 14 3.20 14.91 43.88
CA ALA A 14 3.22 13.75 43.00
C ALA A 14 3.23 14.19 41.54
N THR A 15 4.40 14.23 40.91
CA THR A 15 4.53 14.38 39.45
C THR A 15 4.07 13.11 38.78
N GLY A 16 2.81 13.07 38.36
CA GLY A 16 2.28 12.02 37.51
C GLY A 16 2.93 12.11 36.14
N SER A 17 3.87 11.22 35.83
CA SER A 17 4.39 11.04 34.48
C SER A 17 3.26 10.50 33.60
N ALA A 18 2.65 11.37 32.81
CA ALA A 18 1.78 10.96 31.72
C ALA A 18 2.66 10.21 30.70
N LEU A 19 2.67 8.87 30.79
CA LEU A 19 3.18 8.00 29.73
C LEU A 19 2.32 8.27 28.51
N GLY A 20 2.83 9.06 27.57
CA GLY A 20 2.24 9.23 26.26
C GLY A 20 2.15 7.83 25.63
N LEU A 21 0.94 7.27 25.53
CA LEU A 21 0.65 6.13 24.68
C LEU A 21 0.89 6.60 23.23
N GLY A 22 2.14 6.57 22.78
CA GLY A 22 2.44 6.66 21.37
C GLY A 22 1.71 5.51 20.69
N ALA A 23 0.87 5.81 19.72
CA ALA A 23 0.15 4.80 18.95
C ALA A 23 1.18 3.84 18.35
N GLN A 24 1.33 2.65 18.95
CA GLN A 24 2.25 1.64 18.45
C GLN A 24 1.75 1.17 17.09
N SER A 25 2.56 1.35 16.06
CA SER A 25 2.28 0.77 14.75
C SER A 25 2.76 -0.67 14.71
N VAL A 26 1.92 -1.58 14.20
CA VAL A 26 2.21 -3.00 14.05
C VAL A 26 2.46 -3.28 12.57
N VAL A 27 3.52 -4.02 12.25
CA VAL A 27 3.74 -4.55 10.90
C VAL A 27 2.68 -5.61 10.63
N VAL A 28 1.89 -5.45 9.58
CA VAL A 28 0.87 -6.41 9.15
C VAL A 28 1.34 -7.25 7.98
N ASP A 29 2.19 -6.68 7.13
CA ASP A 29 2.89 -7.40 6.07
C ASP A 29 4.19 -6.68 5.71
N GLN A 30 5.21 -7.42 5.32
CA GLN A 30 6.47 -6.91 4.78
C GLN A 30 7.13 -8.00 3.95
N GLY A 31 7.92 -7.63 2.97
CA GLY A 31 8.62 -8.63 2.16
C GLY A 31 9.24 -8.05 0.90
N THR A 32 9.53 -8.96 -0.02
CA THR A 32 10.18 -8.67 -1.28
C THR A 32 9.46 -9.37 -2.42
N PHE A 33 9.27 -8.67 -3.54
CA PHE A 33 8.85 -9.26 -4.81
C PHE A 33 10.00 -9.21 -5.83
N SER A 34 10.16 -10.26 -6.61
CA SER A 34 10.84 -10.21 -7.90
C SER A 34 9.89 -9.65 -8.93
N VAL A 35 10.36 -8.76 -9.78
CA VAL A 35 9.56 -8.12 -10.84
C VAL A 35 10.07 -8.55 -12.20
N ALA A 36 9.18 -9.11 -13.02
CA ALA A 36 9.49 -9.56 -14.37
C ALA A 36 8.55 -8.94 -15.41
N ILE A 37 9.07 -8.70 -16.62
CA ILE A 37 8.32 -8.33 -17.82
C ILE A 37 8.78 -9.23 -18.95
N ASP A 38 7.85 -9.75 -19.75
CA ASP A 38 8.17 -10.68 -20.84
C ASP A 38 8.91 -11.95 -20.37
N GLY A 39 8.75 -12.35 -19.10
CA GLY A 39 9.46 -13.48 -18.49
C GLY A 39 10.91 -13.16 -18.08
N GLU A 40 11.41 -11.96 -18.31
CA GLU A 40 12.71 -11.49 -17.87
C GLU A 40 12.59 -10.74 -16.53
N VAL A 41 13.40 -11.12 -15.53
CA VAL A 41 13.47 -10.39 -14.26
C VAL A 41 14.17 -9.06 -14.50
N ILE A 42 13.45 -7.97 -14.29
CA ILE A 42 13.92 -6.60 -14.51
C ILE A 42 14.14 -5.84 -13.21
N GLY A 43 13.83 -6.41 -12.06
CA GLY A 43 13.99 -5.73 -10.78
C GLY A 43 13.33 -6.41 -9.61
N SER A 44 13.18 -5.64 -8.55
CA SER A 44 12.58 -6.08 -7.29
C SER A 44 11.81 -4.96 -6.62
N GLU A 45 10.93 -5.36 -5.72
CA GLU A 45 10.21 -4.48 -4.79
C GLU A 45 10.47 -4.94 -3.36
N GLU A 46 10.90 -4.03 -2.49
CA GLU A 46 10.91 -4.21 -1.03
C GLU A 46 9.80 -3.35 -0.44
N PHE A 47 9.01 -3.90 0.50
CA PHE A 47 7.87 -3.18 1.06
C PHE A 47 7.60 -3.49 2.52
N SER A 48 6.85 -2.60 3.16
CA SER A 48 6.28 -2.78 4.50
C SER A 48 4.90 -2.14 4.58
N ILE A 49 3.94 -2.88 5.14
CA ILE A 49 2.60 -2.39 5.47
C ILE A 49 2.47 -2.42 6.98
N ARG A 50 2.18 -1.27 7.56
CA ARG A 50 2.03 -1.08 9.01
C ARG A 50 0.62 -0.58 9.30
N ARG A 51 0.09 -1.01 10.45
CA ARG A 51 -1.20 -0.53 10.95
C ARG A 51 -0.98 0.24 12.24
N ALA A 52 -1.50 1.47 12.32
CA ALA A 52 -1.49 2.28 13.53
C ALA A 52 -2.92 2.59 13.98
N GLY A 53 -3.13 2.76 15.27
CA GLY A 53 -4.46 3.00 15.86
C GLY A 53 -5.25 1.72 16.10
N LEU A 54 -6.48 1.89 16.59
CA LEU A 54 -7.38 0.80 16.99
C LEU A 54 -8.77 0.98 16.37
N GLY A 55 -9.44 -0.14 16.10
CA GLY A 55 -10.82 -0.15 15.59
C GLY A 55 -10.92 0.56 14.24
N ARG A 56 -12.00 1.34 14.08
CA ARG A 56 -12.31 2.06 12.84
C ARG A 56 -11.45 3.30 12.59
N SER A 57 -10.72 3.78 13.60
CA SER A 57 -9.77 4.90 13.44
C SER A 57 -8.36 4.42 13.11
N ALA A 58 -8.17 3.12 12.92
CA ALA A 58 -6.88 2.60 12.51
C ALA A 58 -6.58 2.97 11.05
N VAL A 59 -5.29 3.21 10.77
CA VAL A 59 -4.78 3.58 9.46
C VAL A 59 -3.67 2.61 9.07
N TYR A 60 -3.68 2.18 7.83
CA TYR A 60 -2.56 1.51 7.20
C TYR A 60 -1.59 2.53 6.60
N PHE A 61 -0.31 2.26 6.75
CA PHE A 61 0.78 2.95 6.07
C PHE A 61 1.56 1.89 5.28
N ALA A 62 1.46 1.95 3.97
CA ALA A 62 2.19 1.08 3.07
C ALA A 62 3.29 1.87 2.39
N SER A 63 4.51 1.36 2.43
CA SER A 63 5.67 1.97 1.79
C SER A 63 6.54 0.92 1.15
N GLY A 64 7.23 1.29 0.07
CA GLY A 64 8.12 0.38 -0.62
C GLY A 64 9.23 1.11 -1.39
N THR A 65 10.13 0.31 -1.92
CA THR A 65 11.13 0.72 -2.91
C THR A 65 11.08 -0.30 -4.04
N VAL A 66 10.72 0.15 -5.24
CA VAL A 66 10.75 -0.68 -6.45
C VAL A 66 11.94 -0.23 -7.29
N THR A 67 12.86 -1.14 -7.56
CA THR A 67 14.02 -0.90 -8.43
C THR A 67 13.83 -1.68 -9.71
N LEU A 68 13.85 -1.00 -10.84
CA LEU A 68 13.68 -1.59 -12.17
C LEU A 68 14.90 -1.22 -13.06
N SER A 69 15.34 -2.17 -13.86
CA SER A 69 16.39 -1.94 -14.87
C SER A 69 16.05 -2.69 -16.15
N ARG A 70 15.90 -1.97 -17.25
CA ARG A 70 15.57 -2.55 -18.56
C ARG A 70 16.22 -1.74 -19.67
N ASN A 71 16.80 -2.41 -20.67
CA ASN A 71 17.42 -1.77 -21.84
C ASN A 71 18.50 -0.74 -21.50
N GLY A 72 19.22 -0.91 -20.38
CA GLY A 72 20.25 0.03 -19.94
C GLY A 72 19.73 1.26 -19.18
N GLU A 73 18.43 1.40 -19.04
CA GLU A 73 17.80 2.42 -18.22
C GLU A 73 17.41 1.85 -16.84
N SER A 74 17.57 2.66 -15.79
CA SER A 74 17.18 2.31 -14.43
C SER A 74 16.16 3.30 -13.88
N GLN A 75 15.25 2.78 -13.08
CA GLN A 75 14.22 3.56 -12.42
C GLN A 75 14.02 3.04 -10.99
N GLU A 76 13.87 3.96 -10.04
CA GLU A 76 13.47 3.64 -8.68
C GLU A 76 12.18 4.35 -8.33
N LEU A 77 11.20 3.60 -7.82
CA LEU A 77 9.92 4.13 -7.34
C LEU A 77 9.87 3.98 -5.82
N ARG A 78 9.48 5.05 -5.13
CA ARG A 78 9.24 5.06 -3.67
C ARG A 78 7.80 5.45 -3.37
N PRO A 79 6.85 4.51 -3.44
CA PRO A 79 5.46 4.76 -3.08
C PRO A 79 5.28 4.83 -1.56
N MET A 80 4.38 5.72 -1.13
CA MET A 80 3.85 5.79 0.22
C MET A 80 2.34 5.98 0.15
N LEU A 81 1.58 5.03 0.69
CA LEU A 81 0.13 5.02 0.70
C LEU A 81 -0.38 5.03 2.14
N SER A 82 -1.30 5.92 2.46
CA SER A 82 -2.14 5.84 3.65
C SER A 82 -3.56 5.40 3.28
N ALA A 83 -4.13 4.51 4.10
CA ALA A 83 -5.46 3.95 3.85
C ALA A 83 -6.17 3.64 5.17
N HIS A 84 -7.49 3.84 5.21
CA HIS A 84 -8.31 3.52 6.38
C HIS A 84 -8.42 2.01 6.59
N ALA A 85 -8.30 1.56 7.83
CA ALA A 85 -8.51 0.16 8.20
C ALA A 85 -9.96 -0.05 8.71
N PRO A 86 -10.55 -1.24 8.50
CA PRO A 86 -9.97 -2.38 7.79
C PRO A 86 -10.15 -2.34 6.27
N GLU A 87 -11.05 -1.50 5.75
CA GLU A 87 -11.53 -1.54 4.37
C GLU A 87 -10.44 -1.22 3.34
N GLY A 88 -9.34 -0.54 3.73
CA GLY A 88 -8.23 -0.20 2.85
C GLY A 88 -8.54 0.96 1.88
N ALA A 89 -9.60 1.76 2.15
CA ALA A 89 -9.88 2.97 1.38
C ALA A 89 -8.73 3.96 1.47
N ALA A 90 -8.25 4.44 0.33
CA ALA A 90 -7.13 5.37 0.29
C ALA A 90 -7.49 6.73 0.95
N ASP A 91 -6.52 7.31 1.63
CA ASP A 91 -6.59 8.61 2.28
C ASP A 91 -5.57 9.59 1.70
N GLY A 92 -4.38 9.10 1.38
CA GLY A 92 -3.33 9.87 0.74
C GLY A 92 -2.29 8.98 0.05
N TYR A 93 -1.58 9.54 -0.91
CA TYR A 93 -0.56 8.85 -1.65
C TYR A 93 0.57 9.79 -2.06
N GLN A 94 1.78 9.31 -1.98
CA GLN A 94 2.98 9.98 -2.50
C GLN A 94 3.82 8.98 -3.28
N LEU A 95 4.36 9.44 -4.40
CA LEU A 95 5.32 8.66 -5.18
C LEU A 95 6.48 9.56 -5.60
N LYS A 96 7.68 9.10 -5.34
CA LYS A 96 8.89 9.66 -5.92
C LYS A 96 9.50 8.66 -6.88
N VAL A 97 9.70 9.09 -8.12
CA VAL A 97 10.38 8.33 -9.18
C VAL A 97 11.72 9.00 -9.47
N THR A 98 12.79 8.21 -9.46
CA THR A 98 14.13 8.67 -9.82
C THR A 98 14.70 7.81 -10.97
N GLY A 99 15.66 8.33 -11.69
CA GLY A 99 16.20 7.69 -12.90
C GLY A 99 15.39 8.03 -14.14
N PHE A 100 15.08 7.02 -14.94
CA PHE A 100 14.28 7.20 -16.14
C PHE A 100 12.86 7.65 -15.78
N ASP A 101 12.35 8.67 -16.49
CA ASP A 101 11.01 9.25 -16.30
C ASP A 101 10.77 9.79 -14.86
N ALA A 102 11.80 10.47 -14.32
CA ALA A 102 11.76 11.02 -12.96
C ALA A 102 10.57 11.94 -12.75
N SER A 103 9.83 11.70 -11.66
CA SER A 103 8.62 12.46 -11.33
C SER A 103 8.29 12.38 -9.84
N GLU A 104 7.48 13.32 -9.38
CA GLU A 104 6.90 13.32 -8.04
C GLU A 104 5.39 13.46 -8.16
N ILE A 105 4.66 12.64 -7.41
CA ILE A 105 3.20 12.59 -7.42
C ILE A 105 2.72 12.67 -5.97
N GLU A 106 1.73 13.48 -5.74
CA GLU A 106 1.05 13.59 -4.46
C GLU A 106 -0.46 13.57 -4.69
N LEU A 107 -1.20 12.73 -3.95
CA LEU A 107 -2.65 12.71 -3.91
C LEU A 107 -3.09 12.90 -2.47
N ASN A 108 -3.96 13.88 -2.25
CA ASN A 108 -4.55 14.16 -0.96
C ASN A 108 -6.08 14.10 -1.06
N LEU A 109 -6.72 13.39 -0.12
CA LEU A 109 -8.16 13.34 -0.03
C LEU A 109 -8.68 14.68 0.56
N VAL A 110 -9.48 15.41 -0.22
CA VAL A 110 -10.09 16.69 0.17
C VAL A 110 -11.60 16.60 -0.06
N GLY A 111 -12.34 16.35 1.00
CA GLY A 111 -13.79 16.09 0.92
C GLY A 111 -14.08 14.87 0.02
N PRO A 112 -14.93 15.02 -1.04
CA PRO A 112 -15.29 13.91 -1.91
C PRO A 112 -14.33 13.72 -3.10
N ARG A 113 -13.11 14.25 -3.04
CA ARG A 113 -12.17 14.23 -4.18
C ARG A 113 -10.75 13.97 -3.70
N PHE A 114 -9.96 13.31 -4.56
CA PHE A 114 -8.51 13.36 -4.50
C PHE A 114 -8.00 14.50 -5.35
N VAL A 115 -7.22 15.40 -4.74
CA VAL A 115 -6.46 16.42 -5.46
C VAL A 115 -5.07 15.85 -5.69
N SER A 116 -4.69 15.74 -6.96
CA SER A 116 -3.40 15.20 -7.41
C SER A 116 -2.52 16.31 -7.94
N SER A 117 -1.28 16.37 -7.46
CA SER A 117 -0.19 17.14 -8.07
C SER A 117 0.79 16.16 -8.70
N PHE A 118 1.12 16.37 -9.96
CA PHE A 118 2.12 15.61 -10.72
C PHE A 118 3.20 16.56 -11.17
N ARG A 119 4.45 16.31 -10.78
CA ARG A 119 5.62 17.13 -11.14
C ARG A 119 6.65 16.28 -11.86
N SER A 120 7.14 16.76 -13.02
CA SER A 120 8.18 16.14 -13.80
C SER A 120 9.07 17.19 -14.45
N ALA A 121 10.04 16.77 -15.24
CA ALA A 121 10.87 17.67 -16.06
C ALA A 121 10.05 18.48 -17.06
N ALA A 122 8.86 18.01 -17.47
CA ALA A 122 7.96 18.70 -18.39
C ALA A 122 7.13 19.82 -17.72
N GLY A 123 7.11 19.87 -16.38
CA GLY A 123 6.35 20.84 -15.59
C GLY A 123 5.53 20.20 -14.49
N GLU A 124 4.57 20.97 -13.99
CA GLU A 124 3.63 20.57 -12.95
C GLU A 124 2.21 20.57 -13.50
N GLU A 125 1.43 19.56 -13.14
CA GLU A 125 0.04 19.39 -13.54
C GLU A 125 -0.79 19.01 -12.31
N GLU A 126 -1.95 19.63 -12.16
CA GLU A 126 -2.93 19.28 -11.12
C GLU A 126 -4.14 18.59 -11.76
N ARG A 127 -4.69 17.59 -11.06
CA ARG A 127 -5.93 16.89 -11.42
C ARG A 127 -6.76 16.59 -10.20
N GLU A 128 -8.05 16.46 -10.43
CA GLU A 128 -8.98 15.98 -9.41
C GLU A 128 -9.60 14.65 -9.87
N PHE A 129 -9.73 13.73 -8.91
CA PHE A 129 -10.44 12.47 -9.09
C PHE A 129 -11.56 12.36 -8.07
N SER A 130 -12.71 11.82 -8.45
CA SER A 130 -13.80 11.54 -7.52
C SER A 130 -13.32 10.47 -6.50
N ALA A 131 -13.61 10.72 -5.23
CA ALA A 131 -13.32 9.79 -4.14
C ALA A 131 -14.60 9.19 -3.57
N THR A 132 -14.53 7.93 -3.19
CA THR A 132 -15.55 7.22 -2.42
C THR A 132 -14.92 6.53 -1.22
N ALA A 133 -15.74 6.05 -0.28
CA ALA A 133 -15.26 5.25 0.84
C ALA A 133 -14.63 3.90 0.42
N HIS A 134 -14.63 3.58 -0.88
CA HIS A 134 -14.08 2.34 -1.42
C HIS A 134 -12.98 2.57 -2.45
N THR A 135 -12.57 3.83 -2.67
CA THR A 135 -11.50 4.16 -3.63
C THR A 135 -10.17 3.57 -3.16
N ARG A 136 -9.49 2.88 -4.07
CA ARG A 136 -8.15 2.31 -3.89
C ARG A 136 -7.14 3.06 -4.76
N ILE A 137 -5.87 2.96 -4.39
CA ILE A 137 -4.77 3.43 -5.23
C ILE A 137 -3.94 2.22 -5.63
N LEU A 138 -3.79 2.03 -6.93
CA LEU A 138 -2.87 1.06 -7.51
C LEU A 138 -1.85 1.80 -8.36
N GLU A 139 -0.58 1.55 -8.10
CA GLU A 139 0.50 2.10 -8.91
C GLU A 139 1.09 1.01 -9.80
N GLN A 140 1.43 1.37 -11.03
CA GLN A 140 2.07 0.46 -11.96
C GLN A 140 3.43 -0.02 -11.42
N PHE A 141 3.68 -1.32 -11.46
CA PHE A 141 4.85 -2.01 -10.93
C PHE A 141 4.97 -2.04 -9.40
N VAL A 142 3.91 -1.70 -8.66
CA VAL A 142 3.87 -1.76 -7.20
C VAL A 142 2.92 -2.89 -6.76
N ALA A 143 3.48 -4.05 -6.45
CA ALA A 143 2.70 -5.25 -6.14
C ALA A 143 2.04 -5.19 -4.77
N HIS A 144 2.70 -4.60 -3.75
CA HIS A 144 2.13 -4.55 -2.40
C HIS A 144 0.83 -3.73 -2.31
N HIS A 145 0.53 -2.85 -3.26
CA HIS A 145 -0.75 -2.12 -3.30
C HIS A 145 -1.96 -3.05 -3.47
N TYR A 146 -1.78 -4.21 -4.06
CA TYR A 146 -2.84 -5.22 -4.20
C TYR A 146 -3.26 -5.84 -2.87
N TYR A 147 -2.49 -5.67 -1.77
CA TYR A 147 -2.91 -6.02 -0.41
C TYR A 147 -4.28 -5.41 -0.07
N PHE A 148 -4.55 -4.19 -0.52
CA PHE A 148 -5.79 -3.46 -0.25
C PHE A 148 -6.99 -3.93 -1.08
N LEU A 149 -6.82 -4.97 -1.90
CA LEU A 149 -7.90 -5.66 -2.63
C LEU A 149 -8.21 -7.05 -2.05
N GLY A 150 -7.48 -7.49 -1.02
CA GLY A 150 -7.58 -8.85 -0.49
C GLY A 150 -8.91 -9.23 0.16
N ASP A 151 -9.72 -8.25 0.59
CA ASP A 151 -11.02 -8.44 1.24
C ASP A 151 -12.21 -8.19 0.31
N VAL A 152 -11.96 -7.91 -0.97
CA VAL A 152 -13.02 -7.58 -1.93
C VAL A 152 -13.81 -8.83 -2.30
N THR A 153 -15.14 -8.77 -2.23
CA THR A 153 -16.02 -9.90 -2.59
C THR A 153 -16.28 -9.96 -4.09
N ASP A 154 -16.66 -11.15 -4.56
CA ASP A 154 -17.05 -11.39 -5.96
C ASP A 154 -18.13 -10.43 -6.44
N GLY A 155 -18.01 -9.96 -7.68
CA GLY A 155 -18.91 -8.99 -8.31
C GLY A 155 -18.77 -7.55 -7.81
N THR A 156 -17.92 -7.29 -6.81
CA THR A 156 -17.74 -5.93 -6.27
C THR A 156 -17.02 -5.04 -7.29
N LEU A 157 -17.58 -3.84 -7.52
CA LEU A 157 -16.94 -2.78 -8.27
C LEU A 157 -16.07 -1.95 -7.35
N VAL A 158 -14.77 -1.89 -7.63
CA VAL A 158 -13.76 -1.18 -6.85
C VAL A 158 -13.27 0.02 -7.65
N PRO A 159 -13.57 1.25 -7.24
CA PRO A 159 -12.97 2.45 -7.83
C PRO A 159 -11.47 2.49 -7.52
N VAL A 160 -10.66 2.69 -8.54
CA VAL A 160 -9.20 2.72 -8.44
C VAL A 160 -8.66 3.97 -9.12
N ILE A 161 -7.69 4.61 -8.49
CA ILE A 161 -6.87 5.66 -9.09
C ILE A 161 -5.50 5.06 -9.39
N GLU A 162 -5.03 5.23 -10.62
CA GLU A 162 -3.66 4.92 -11.04
C GLU A 162 -2.90 6.25 -11.20
N PRO A 163 -2.12 6.67 -10.19
CA PRO A 163 -1.60 8.03 -10.11
C PRO A 163 -0.70 8.42 -11.26
N ARG A 164 0.29 7.58 -11.60
CA ARG A 164 1.26 7.86 -12.66
C ARG A 164 0.63 7.85 -14.05
N SER A 165 -0.33 6.95 -14.28
CA SER A 165 -1.12 6.92 -15.52
C SER A 165 -2.16 8.04 -15.58
N ARG A 166 -2.44 8.71 -14.45
CA ARG A 166 -3.44 9.77 -14.31
C ARG A 166 -4.85 9.31 -14.69
N LEU A 167 -5.19 8.07 -14.36
CA LEU A 167 -6.45 7.42 -14.69
C LEU A 167 -7.26 7.12 -13.43
N ALA A 168 -8.56 7.22 -13.55
CA ALA A 168 -9.53 6.63 -12.64
C ALA A 168 -10.28 5.53 -13.39
N ILE A 169 -10.24 4.33 -12.86
CA ILE A 169 -10.84 3.12 -13.45
C ILE A 169 -11.73 2.43 -12.43
N ASN A 170 -12.52 1.47 -12.88
CA ASN A 170 -13.32 0.63 -12.02
C ASN A 170 -12.96 -0.83 -12.27
N LEU A 171 -12.44 -1.48 -11.23
CA LEU A 171 -12.16 -2.91 -11.27
C LEU A 171 -13.38 -3.70 -10.80
N VAL A 172 -13.77 -4.73 -11.51
CA VAL A 172 -14.76 -5.70 -11.07
C VAL A 172 -14.03 -6.94 -10.57
N ALA A 173 -14.25 -7.30 -9.31
CA ALA A 173 -13.69 -8.50 -8.72
C ALA A 173 -14.41 -9.74 -9.26
N GLY A 174 -13.68 -10.74 -9.71
CA GLY A 174 -14.20 -12.05 -10.05
C GLY A 174 -14.29 -12.98 -8.85
N ALA A 175 -14.75 -14.21 -9.10
CA ALA A 175 -14.83 -15.25 -8.09
C ALA A 175 -13.44 -15.61 -7.54
N TRP A 176 -13.40 -15.86 -6.23
CA TRP A 176 -12.22 -16.40 -5.55
C TRP A 176 -12.09 -17.90 -5.81
N VAL A 177 -10.90 -18.33 -6.15
CA VAL A 177 -10.58 -19.73 -6.45
C VAL A 177 -9.43 -20.16 -5.56
N ASP A 178 -9.66 -21.23 -4.78
CA ASP A 178 -8.58 -21.88 -4.01
C ASP A 178 -7.78 -22.78 -4.95
N GLU A 179 -6.46 -22.61 -4.97
CA GLU A 179 -5.56 -23.40 -5.79
C GLU A 179 -4.17 -23.53 -5.17
N GLU A 180 -3.32 -24.38 -5.73
CA GLU A 180 -1.90 -24.42 -5.42
C GLU A 180 -1.13 -23.50 -6.37
N LEU A 181 -0.37 -22.57 -5.80
CA LEU A 181 0.55 -21.70 -6.53
C LEU A 181 1.98 -22.23 -6.41
N LEU A 182 2.70 -22.29 -7.53
CA LEU A 182 4.14 -22.55 -7.53
C LEU A 182 4.89 -21.23 -7.34
N LEU A 183 5.59 -21.09 -6.20
CA LEU A 183 6.50 -19.98 -5.91
C LEU A 183 7.93 -20.50 -5.84
N GLY A 184 8.75 -20.18 -6.84
CA GLY A 184 10.04 -20.83 -6.98
C GLY A 184 9.90 -22.35 -7.00
N PRO A 185 10.61 -23.13 -6.15
CA PRO A 185 10.48 -24.57 -6.07
C PRO A 185 9.29 -25.05 -5.21
N ASN A 186 8.62 -24.17 -4.48
CA ASN A 186 7.64 -24.51 -3.46
C ASN A 186 6.21 -24.41 -3.97
N ARG A 187 5.35 -25.35 -3.56
CA ARG A 187 3.89 -25.28 -3.75
C ARG A 187 3.27 -24.71 -2.50
N VAL A 188 2.49 -23.64 -2.65
CA VAL A 188 1.80 -22.97 -1.57
C VAL A 188 0.31 -22.91 -1.83
N ALA A 189 -0.50 -23.11 -0.79
CA ALA A 189 -1.93 -22.91 -0.90
C ALA A 189 -2.22 -21.41 -1.08
N ALA A 190 -2.97 -21.09 -2.12
CA ALA A 190 -3.30 -19.73 -2.50
C ALA A 190 -4.78 -19.58 -2.82
N ARG A 191 -5.27 -18.34 -2.71
CA ARG A 191 -6.56 -17.92 -3.22
C ARG A 191 -6.34 -16.93 -4.36
N ARG A 192 -6.82 -17.28 -5.53
CA ARG A 192 -6.72 -16.44 -6.73
C ARG A 192 -7.99 -15.65 -6.97
N VAL A 193 -7.85 -14.41 -7.38
CA VAL A 193 -8.93 -13.56 -7.88
C VAL A 193 -8.47 -12.84 -9.14
N VAL A 194 -9.41 -12.58 -10.06
CA VAL A 194 -9.16 -11.79 -11.26
C VAL A 194 -9.97 -10.50 -11.16
N PHE A 195 -9.29 -9.38 -11.18
CA PHE A 195 -9.90 -8.05 -11.27
C PHE A 195 -9.91 -7.61 -12.74
N ARG A 196 -11.03 -7.09 -13.22
CA ARG A 196 -11.22 -6.69 -14.62
C ARG A 196 -11.60 -5.22 -14.75
N ASP A 197 -10.99 -4.57 -15.73
CA ASP A 197 -11.38 -3.26 -16.24
C ASP A 197 -11.54 -3.39 -17.77
N GLY A 198 -12.80 -3.58 -18.22
CA GLY A 198 -13.05 -3.96 -19.59
C GLY A 198 -12.35 -5.27 -19.99
N GLU A 199 -11.45 -5.18 -20.97
CA GLU A 199 -10.67 -6.34 -21.44
C GLU A 199 -9.37 -6.57 -20.66
N GLN A 200 -8.99 -5.62 -19.78
CA GLN A 200 -7.75 -5.75 -19.00
C GLN A 200 -8.00 -6.56 -17.73
N GLU A 201 -7.10 -7.49 -17.49
CA GLU A 201 -7.13 -8.34 -16.30
C GLU A 201 -5.91 -8.08 -15.41
N ARG A 202 -6.15 -8.15 -14.11
CA ARG A 202 -5.13 -8.22 -13.06
C ARG A 202 -5.41 -9.46 -12.23
N ILE A 203 -4.52 -10.43 -12.27
CA ILE A 203 -4.67 -11.70 -11.58
C ILE A 203 -3.82 -11.63 -10.32
N VAL A 204 -4.43 -11.88 -9.18
CA VAL A 204 -3.75 -11.76 -7.88
C VAL A 204 -3.95 -13.03 -7.07
N TRP A 205 -2.87 -13.52 -6.49
CA TRP A 205 -2.86 -14.64 -5.56
C TRP A 205 -2.54 -14.14 -4.16
N TYR A 206 -3.33 -14.61 -3.21
CA TYR A 206 -3.17 -14.30 -1.80
C TYR A 206 -2.99 -15.59 -1.00
N ASP A 207 -2.26 -15.49 0.10
CA ASP A 207 -2.26 -16.57 1.09
C ASP A 207 -3.50 -16.49 2.01
N ARG A 208 -3.57 -17.43 2.97
CA ARG A 208 -4.68 -17.47 3.95
C ARG A 208 -4.73 -16.27 4.90
N GLN A 209 -3.64 -15.53 5.05
CA GLN A 209 -3.54 -14.30 5.84
C GLN A 209 -3.88 -13.04 5.03
N GLY A 210 -4.19 -13.18 3.73
CA GLY A 210 -4.48 -12.06 2.85
C GLY A 210 -3.22 -11.35 2.33
N ARG A 211 -2.02 -11.95 2.50
CA ARG A 211 -0.78 -11.40 1.96
C ARG A 211 -0.67 -11.73 0.48
N VAL A 212 -0.23 -10.75 -0.31
CA VAL A 212 -0.04 -10.94 -1.76
C VAL A 212 1.13 -11.89 -2.00
N LEU A 213 0.89 -12.94 -2.78
CA LEU A 213 1.89 -13.92 -3.21
C LEU A 213 2.40 -13.64 -4.62
N ARG A 214 1.49 -13.28 -5.52
CA ARG A 214 1.81 -13.02 -6.92
C ARG A 214 0.79 -12.06 -7.53
N VAL A 215 1.26 -11.21 -8.42
CA VAL A 215 0.43 -10.32 -9.26
C VAL A 215 0.83 -10.54 -10.70
N GLU A 216 -0.15 -10.77 -11.57
CA GLU A 216 0.03 -10.81 -13.02
C GLU A 216 -0.86 -9.79 -13.71
N ILE A 217 -0.30 -9.06 -14.66
CA ILE A 217 -1.03 -8.17 -15.57
C ILE A 217 -0.69 -8.60 -16.99
N PRO A 218 -1.49 -9.49 -17.60
CA PRO A 218 -1.17 -10.10 -18.90
C PRO A 218 -0.95 -9.09 -20.01
N ALA A 219 -1.76 -8.02 -20.04
CA ALA A 219 -1.64 -6.95 -21.03
C ALA A 219 -0.27 -6.25 -21.01
N LEU A 220 0.39 -6.21 -19.84
CA LEU A 220 1.73 -5.66 -19.65
C LEU A 220 2.82 -6.73 -19.65
N ARG A 221 2.44 -8.00 -19.74
CA ARG A 221 3.33 -9.15 -19.53
C ARG A 221 4.14 -9.05 -18.22
N TYR A 222 3.53 -8.38 -17.24
CA TYR A 222 4.10 -8.11 -15.92
C TYR A 222 3.77 -9.24 -14.96
N VAL A 223 4.77 -9.66 -14.20
CA VAL A 223 4.65 -10.58 -13.08
C VAL A 223 5.47 -10.05 -11.91
N ALA A 224 4.83 -9.92 -10.75
CA ALA A 224 5.52 -9.77 -9.47
C ALA A 224 5.31 -11.03 -8.63
N GLU A 225 6.38 -11.63 -8.15
CA GLU A 225 6.34 -12.87 -7.39
C GLU A 225 7.09 -12.73 -6.07
N ARG A 226 6.42 -13.10 -4.98
CA ARG A 226 6.95 -12.98 -3.62
C ARG A 226 8.12 -13.90 -3.37
N GLN A 227 9.18 -13.39 -2.71
CA GLN A 227 10.44 -14.11 -2.51
C GLN A 227 10.67 -14.53 -1.05
N ASP A 228 10.22 -13.75 -0.08
CA ASP A 228 10.51 -13.95 1.35
C ASP A 228 9.69 -15.06 2.02
N LEU A 229 8.64 -15.57 1.36
CA LEU A 229 7.82 -16.70 1.84
C LEU A 229 8.27 -18.05 1.26
N VAL A 230 9.34 -18.04 0.49
CA VAL A 230 9.92 -19.20 -0.18
C VAL A 230 11.17 -19.63 0.61
N GLY A 231 10.95 -20.23 1.78
CA GLY A 231 12.01 -20.71 2.65
C GLY A 231 11.72 -22.10 3.20
#